data_d7294498394e9428f437a5285ccb80b6
#
_entry.id   d7294498394e9428f437a5285ccb80b6
#
_cell.length_a   1.000
_cell.length_b   1.000
_cell.length_c   1.000
_cell.angle_alpha   90.00
_cell.angle_beta   90.00
_cell.angle_gamma   90.00
#
_symmetry.space_group_name_H-M   'P 1'
#
loop_
_entity.id
_entity.type
_entity.pdbx_description
1 polymer ?
#
loop_
_entity_poly.entity_id
_entity_poly.type
_entity_poly.pdbx_seq_one_letter_code
_entity_poly.pdbx_strand_id
1 'polypeptide(L)'
;MENHIIRKANSFDVKEILRLLIELAVYEKEPDAVKITEEELIRDGFGATPRFECLLAEYNSEIVGLAFYTPRYSTWVGDTLHLEDLIVTEKMRGKGLGISLYREFLIEAKRRGVNRVEWSVLDWNKSAIEFYKKTGAIIDGLEQWKIVRMNKEIINKFLSN
;
A
#
# COMPACT_ATOMS: atom_id res chain seq x y z
N MET A 1 19.05 21.65 4.74
CA MET A 1 17.76 21.02 5.07
C MET A 1 17.55 19.89 4.08
N GLU A 2 17.40 18.66 4.58
CA GLU A 2 17.08 17.52 3.73
C GLU A 2 15.67 17.75 3.17
N ASN A 3 15.57 17.93 1.87
CA ASN A 3 14.33 18.32 1.23
C ASN A 3 13.62 17.04 0.75
N HIS A 4 12.64 16.56 1.51
CA HIS A 4 11.74 15.52 1.04
C HIS A 4 10.34 16.09 0.80
N ILE A 5 9.68 15.57 -0.19
CA ILE A 5 8.32 15.96 -0.59
C ILE A 5 7.46 14.71 -0.62
N ILE A 6 6.26 14.78 -0.05
CA ILE A 6 5.23 13.78 -0.26
C ILE A 6 4.22 14.34 -1.25
N ARG A 7 4.00 13.63 -2.35
CA ARG A 7 3.06 14.04 -3.40
C ARG A 7 2.23 12.87 -3.92
N LYS A 8 1.11 13.18 -4.53
CA LYS A 8 0.36 12.18 -5.29
C LYS A 8 1.15 11.74 -6.52
N ALA A 9 1.05 10.45 -6.82
CA ALA A 9 1.60 9.88 -8.04
C ALA A 9 0.81 10.34 -9.26
N ASN A 10 1.45 10.30 -10.42
CA ASN A 10 0.86 10.47 -11.74
C ASN A 10 1.31 9.33 -12.67
N SER A 11 0.81 9.30 -13.90
CA SER A 11 1.10 8.21 -14.84
C SER A 11 2.58 8.09 -15.25
N PHE A 12 3.37 9.13 -15.10
CA PHE A 12 4.81 9.09 -15.40
C PHE A 12 5.62 8.40 -14.29
N ASP A 13 5.04 8.23 -13.10
CA ASP A 13 5.70 7.60 -11.96
C ASP A 13 5.57 6.07 -11.96
N VAL A 14 4.83 5.48 -12.88
CA VAL A 14 4.45 4.06 -12.87
C VAL A 14 5.65 3.13 -12.78
N LYS A 15 6.73 3.43 -13.49
CA LYS A 15 7.96 2.65 -13.45
C LYS A 15 8.58 2.61 -12.05
N GLU A 16 8.59 3.74 -11.36
CA GLU A 16 9.12 3.83 -9.99
C GLU A 16 8.17 3.18 -8.98
N ILE A 17 6.86 3.29 -9.20
CA ILE A 17 5.86 2.57 -8.40
C ILE A 17 6.13 1.06 -8.49
N LEU A 18 6.22 0.51 -9.71
CA LEU A 18 6.47 -0.91 -9.92
C LEU A 18 7.80 -1.36 -9.31
N ARG A 19 8.85 -0.56 -9.45
CA ARG A 19 10.16 -0.82 -8.83
C ARG A 19 10.04 -0.96 -7.30
N LEU A 20 9.31 -0.04 -6.65
CA LEU A 20 9.14 -0.07 -5.19
C LEU A 20 8.26 -1.24 -4.74
N LEU A 21 7.23 -1.61 -5.50
CA LEU A 21 6.42 -2.80 -5.21
C LEU A 21 7.25 -4.08 -5.29
N ILE A 22 8.13 -4.19 -6.29
CA ILE A 22 9.06 -5.32 -6.40
C ILE A 22 10.06 -5.32 -5.24
N GLU A 23 10.61 -4.15 -4.86
CA GLU A 23 11.50 -4.04 -3.70
C GLU A 23 10.82 -4.50 -2.41
N LEU A 24 9.54 -4.17 -2.22
CA LEU A 24 8.75 -4.62 -1.08
C LEU A 24 8.55 -6.15 -1.11
N ALA A 25 8.16 -6.70 -2.25
CA ALA A 25 7.99 -8.15 -2.41
C ALA A 25 9.27 -8.93 -2.11
N VAL A 26 10.44 -8.43 -2.54
CA VAL A 26 11.74 -9.00 -2.19
C VAL A 26 11.98 -8.95 -0.66
N TYR A 27 11.68 -7.81 -0.03
CA TYR A 27 11.79 -7.66 1.42
C TYR A 27 10.87 -8.65 2.17
N GLU A 28 9.67 -8.88 1.65
CA GLU A 28 8.67 -9.80 2.19
C GLU A 28 8.93 -11.26 1.86
N LYS A 29 10.05 -11.57 1.18
CA LYS A 29 10.49 -12.92 0.78
C LYS A 29 9.59 -13.59 -0.27
N GLU A 30 8.90 -12.77 -1.05
CA GLU A 30 8.02 -13.18 -2.14
C GLU A 30 8.41 -12.48 -3.46
N PRO A 31 9.67 -12.64 -3.95
CA PRO A 31 10.22 -11.87 -5.06
C PRO A 31 9.43 -12.02 -6.37
N ASP A 32 8.71 -13.11 -6.52
CA ASP A 32 7.91 -13.43 -7.70
C ASP A 32 6.43 -13.13 -7.56
N ALA A 33 6.00 -12.48 -6.46
CA ALA A 33 4.59 -12.21 -6.19
C ALA A 33 3.99 -11.12 -7.07
N VAL A 34 4.78 -10.11 -7.45
CA VAL A 34 4.33 -9.00 -8.27
C VAL A 34 4.18 -9.45 -9.73
N LYS A 35 2.93 -9.51 -10.20
CA LYS A 35 2.57 -9.92 -11.57
C LYS A 35 1.97 -8.79 -12.39
N ILE A 36 1.64 -7.68 -11.72
CA ILE A 36 1.07 -6.50 -12.37
C ILE A 36 2.10 -5.83 -13.28
N THR A 37 1.65 -5.30 -14.41
CA THR A 37 2.51 -4.62 -15.39
C THR A 37 2.38 -3.10 -15.30
N GLU A 38 3.30 -2.37 -15.95
CA GLU A 38 3.22 -0.91 -16.07
C GLU A 38 1.94 -0.49 -16.79
N GLU A 39 1.54 -1.20 -17.85
CA GLU A 39 0.31 -0.92 -18.61
C GLU A 39 -0.94 -1.11 -17.74
N GLU A 40 -0.96 -2.14 -16.90
CA GLU A 40 -2.06 -2.37 -15.97
C GLU A 40 -2.12 -1.27 -14.89
N LEU A 41 -0.98 -0.85 -14.35
CA LEU A 41 -0.92 0.25 -13.39
C LEU A 41 -1.39 1.57 -14.02
N ILE A 42 -1.01 1.86 -15.28
CA ILE A 42 -1.50 3.05 -16.00
C ILE A 42 -3.01 2.99 -16.16
N ARG A 43 -3.54 1.88 -16.67
CA ARG A 43 -4.97 1.69 -16.91
C ARG A 43 -5.79 1.83 -15.63
N ASP A 44 -5.35 1.16 -14.56
CA ASP A 44 -6.13 0.97 -13.35
C ASP A 44 -5.94 2.08 -12.32
N GLY A 45 -4.83 2.82 -12.35
CA GLY A 45 -4.57 3.92 -11.42
C GLY A 45 -4.74 5.30 -12.02
N PHE A 46 -4.52 5.43 -13.33
CA PHE A 46 -4.47 6.74 -13.99
C PHE A 46 -5.43 6.85 -15.19
N GLY A 47 -6.27 5.84 -15.39
CA GLY A 47 -7.34 5.85 -16.39
C GLY A 47 -8.57 6.64 -15.95
N ALA A 48 -9.66 6.52 -16.71
CA ALA A 48 -10.90 7.25 -16.46
C ALA A 48 -11.57 6.91 -15.11
N THR A 49 -11.35 5.71 -14.60
CA THR A 49 -11.91 5.25 -13.32
C THR A 49 -10.79 4.61 -12.49
N PRO A 50 -10.02 5.43 -11.75
CA PRO A 50 -8.94 4.92 -10.91
C PRO A 50 -9.45 3.95 -9.84
N ARG A 51 -8.77 2.82 -9.68
CA ARG A 51 -9.08 1.80 -8.67
C ARG A 51 -8.21 1.92 -7.43
N PHE A 52 -7.08 2.59 -7.56
CA PHE A 52 -6.13 2.84 -6.49
C PHE A 52 -5.57 4.26 -6.57
N GLU A 53 -4.95 4.67 -5.52
CA GLU A 53 -4.16 5.89 -5.45
C GLU A 53 -2.81 5.61 -4.79
N CYS A 54 -1.84 6.44 -5.08
CA CYS A 54 -0.49 6.29 -4.56
C CYS A 54 0.08 7.65 -4.15
N LEU A 55 0.66 7.70 -2.96
CA LEU A 55 1.51 8.80 -2.50
C LEU A 55 2.96 8.37 -2.66
N LEU A 56 3.80 9.29 -3.09
CA LEU A 56 5.23 9.07 -3.30
C LEU A 56 6.04 9.97 -2.37
N ALA A 57 7.09 9.40 -1.79
CA ALA A 57 8.13 10.16 -1.12
C ALA A 57 9.27 10.42 -2.11
N GLU A 58 9.50 11.68 -2.38
CA GLU A 58 10.61 12.15 -3.22
C GLU A 58 11.69 12.79 -2.32
N TYR A 59 12.93 12.39 -2.51
CA TYR A 59 14.08 12.90 -1.79
C TYR A 59 15.19 13.23 -2.79
N ASN A 60 15.61 14.49 -2.84
CA ASN A 60 16.58 14.98 -3.83
C ASN A 60 16.23 14.59 -5.28
N SER A 61 14.96 14.74 -5.67
CA SER A 61 14.41 14.38 -6.99
C SER A 61 14.41 12.89 -7.32
N GLU A 62 14.65 12.02 -6.36
CA GLU A 62 14.52 10.57 -6.50
C GLU A 62 13.30 10.07 -5.73
N ILE A 63 12.53 9.18 -6.34
CA ILE A 63 11.40 8.52 -5.68
C ILE A 63 11.95 7.37 -4.83
N VAL A 64 11.75 7.48 -3.52
CA VAL A 64 12.37 6.61 -2.52
C VAL A 64 11.36 5.91 -1.60
N GLY A 65 10.08 6.13 -1.81
CA GLY A 65 9.05 5.45 -1.04
C GLY A 65 7.65 5.70 -1.60
N LEU A 66 6.72 4.83 -1.23
CA LEU A 66 5.31 4.95 -1.60
C LEU A 66 4.38 4.52 -0.46
N ALA A 67 3.15 5.05 -0.52
CA ALA A 67 1.98 4.50 0.15
C ALA A 67 0.91 4.25 -0.91
N PHE A 68 0.61 2.99 -1.16
CA PHE A 68 -0.38 2.54 -2.14
C PHE A 68 -1.66 2.17 -1.42
N TYR A 69 -2.81 2.72 -1.81
CA TYR A 69 -4.06 2.48 -1.11
C TYR A 69 -5.27 2.46 -2.04
N THR A 70 -6.31 1.77 -1.60
CA THR A 70 -7.54 1.57 -2.34
C THR A 70 -8.76 1.95 -1.50
N PRO A 71 -9.81 2.53 -2.11
CA PRO A 71 -11.09 2.64 -1.44
C PRO A 71 -11.72 1.26 -1.25
N ARG A 72 -12.34 1.07 -0.10
CA ARG A 72 -13.04 -0.16 0.26
C ARG A 72 -14.32 0.17 1.01
N TYR A 73 -15.32 -0.67 0.93
CA TYR A 73 -16.56 -0.55 1.68
C TYR A 73 -16.70 -1.71 2.68
N SER A 74 -16.93 -1.37 3.94
CA SER A 74 -17.21 -2.34 5.00
C SER A 74 -18.71 -2.31 5.32
N THR A 75 -19.34 -3.48 5.34
CA THR A 75 -20.75 -3.59 5.75
C THR A 75 -20.97 -3.26 7.23
N TRP A 76 -19.90 -3.16 8.02
CA TRP A 76 -19.99 -2.84 9.44
C TRP A 76 -19.82 -1.34 9.72
N VAL A 77 -18.97 -0.66 8.96
CA VAL A 77 -18.62 0.74 9.27
C VAL A 77 -18.74 1.69 8.08
N GLY A 78 -19.11 1.20 6.88
CA GLY A 78 -19.23 2.03 5.69
C GLY A 78 -17.89 2.23 4.97
N ASP A 79 -17.64 3.44 4.48
CA ASP A 79 -16.44 3.77 3.70
C ASP A 79 -15.16 3.59 4.51
N THR A 80 -14.19 2.93 3.90
CA THR A 80 -12.87 2.67 4.45
C THR A 80 -11.79 2.89 3.38
N LEU A 81 -10.54 3.09 3.81
CA LEU A 81 -9.38 2.98 2.94
C LEU A 81 -8.52 1.79 3.37
N HIS A 82 -8.07 1.03 2.40
CA HIS A 82 -7.13 -0.05 2.59
C HIS A 82 -5.74 0.39 2.12
N LEU A 83 -4.76 0.35 3.01
CA LEU A 83 -3.36 0.58 2.69
C LEU A 83 -2.77 -0.75 2.21
N GLU A 84 -2.62 -0.92 0.90
CA GLU A 84 -2.05 -2.13 0.31
C GLU A 84 -0.57 -2.25 0.66
N ASP A 85 0.20 -1.17 0.41
CA ASP A 85 1.64 -1.16 0.56
C ASP A 85 2.14 0.15 1.16
N LEU A 86 3.11 0.04 2.06
CA LEU A 86 3.88 1.17 2.59
C LEU A 86 5.37 0.79 2.61
N ILE A 87 6.15 1.40 1.74
CA ILE A 87 7.59 1.14 1.66
C ILE A 87 8.39 2.43 1.60
N VAL A 88 9.55 2.42 2.23
CA VAL A 88 10.67 3.31 1.97
C VAL A 88 11.87 2.43 1.63
N THR A 89 12.55 2.75 0.51
CA THR A 89 13.74 2.00 0.09
C THR A 89 14.76 1.89 1.23
N GLU A 90 15.40 0.77 1.35
CA GLU A 90 16.21 0.40 2.54
C GLU A 90 17.22 1.47 2.94
N LYS A 91 17.95 2.02 1.96
CA LYS A 91 19.00 3.05 2.16
C LYS A 91 18.46 4.36 2.73
N MET A 92 17.15 4.59 2.62
CA MET A 92 16.48 5.84 3.03
C MET A 92 15.63 5.69 4.29
N ARG A 93 15.62 4.49 4.89
CA ARG A 93 14.91 4.25 6.16
C ARG A 93 15.54 5.04 7.31
N GLY A 94 14.77 5.27 8.36
CA GLY A 94 15.23 6.03 9.53
C GLY A 94 15.24 7.56 9.36
N LYS A 95 14.92 8.09 8.18
CA LYS A 95 14.90 9.53 7.87
C LYS A 95 13.51 10.20 7.97
N GLY A 96 12.55 9.53 8.58
CA GLY A 96 11.20 10.07 8.76
C GLY A 96 10.28 9.97 7.54
N LEU A 97 10.73 9.44 6.40
CA LEU A 97 9.94 9.34 5.16
C LEU A 97 8.71 8.45 5.31
N GLY A 98 8.84 7.32 6.01
CA GLY A 98 7.72 6.40 6.25
C GLY A 98 6.61 7.03 7.09
N ILE A 99 6.97 7.77 8.14
CA ILE A 99 5.96 8.48 8.93
C ILE A 99 5.32 9.63 8.15
N SER A 100 6.06 10.29 7.27
CA SER A 100 5.52 11.34 6.40
C SER A 100 4.50 10.79 5.39
N LEU A 101 4.81 9.66 4.72
CA LEU A 101 3.88 8.94 3.83
C LEU A 101 2.62 8.50 4.58
N TYR A 102 2.81 7.86 5.72
CA TYR A 102 1.70 7.38 6.55
C TYR A 102 0.81 8.52 7.01
N ARG A 103 1.40 9.65 7.42
CA ARG A 103 0.66 10.84 7.85
C ARG A 103 -0.18 11.42 6.71
N GLU A 104 0.37 11.55 5.51
CA GLU A 104 -0.37 12.05 4.34
C GLU A 104 -1.51 11.10 3.94
N PHE A 105 -1.31 9.79 4.04
CA PHE A 105 -2.38 8.80 3.88
C PHE A 105 -3.51 9.02 4.90
N LEU A 106 -3.20 9.24 6.18
CA LEU A 106 -4.21 9.51 7.19
C LEU A 106 -4.90 10.88 7.01
N ILE A 107 -4.19 11.89 6.51
CA ILE A 107 -4.78 13.18 6.13
C ILE A 107 -5.80 12.98 5.01
N GLU A 108 -5.47 12.20 3.99
CA GLU A 108 -6.39 11.87 2.90
C GLU A 108 -7.60 11.08 3.40
N ALA A 109 -7.41 10.10 4.28
CA ALA A 109 -8.48 9.36 4.92
C ALA A 109 -9.45 10.28 5.69
N LYS A 110 -8.90 11.20 6.47
CA LYS A 110 -9.68 12.21 7.20
C LYS A 110 -10.43 13.15 6.26
N ARG A 111 -9.78 13.61 5.17
CA ARG A 111 -10.40 14.49 4.17
C ARG A 111 -11.61 13.83 3.49
N ARG A 112 -11.55 12.51 3.27
CA ARG A 112 -12.65 11.71 2.70
C ARG A 112 -13.74 11.39 3.72
N GLY A 113 -13.49 11.56 5.00
CA GLY A 113 -14.43 11.20 6.05
C GLY A 113 -14.66 9.70 6.18
N VAL A 114 -13.66 8.87 5.80
CA VAL A 114 -13.79 7.42 5.97
C VAL A 114 -13.83 7.04 7.44
N ASN A 115 -14.59 5.99 7.76
CA ASN A 115 -14.80 5.56 9.14
C ASN A 115 -13.67 4.67 9.67
N ARG A 116 -12.83 4.11 8.79
CA ARG A 116 -11.71 3.26 9.16
C ARG A 116 -10.65 3.24 8.08
N VAL A 117 -9.40 3.13 8.47
CA VAL A 117 -8.30 2.69 7.63
C VAL A 117 -7.82 1.33 8.12
N GLU A 118 -7.42 0.46 7.21
CA GLU A 118 -7.00 -0.89 7.55
C GLU A 118 -5.89 -1.40 6.63
N TRP A 119 -5.06 -2.29 7.13
CA TRP A 119 -4.00 -2.97 6.38
C TRP A 119 -3.59 -4.25 7.09
N SER A 120 -2.76 -5.03 6.42
CA SER A 120 -2.13 -6.23 7.00
C SER A 120 -0.65 -5.98 7.25
N VAL A 121 -0.08 -6.66 8.22
CA VAL A 121 1.36 -6.66 8.50
C VAL A 121 1.81 -8.10 8.75
N LEU A 122 2.97 -8.47 8.20
CA LEU A 122 3.55 -9.79 8.44
C LEU A 122 3.98 -9.92 9.91
N ASP A 123 3.68 -11.04 10.53
CA ASP A 123 3.92 -11.29 11.97
C ASP A 123 5.40 -11.21 12.35
N TRP A 124 6.29 -11.54 11.42
CA TRP A 124 7.73 -11.44 11.61
C TRP A 124 8.29 -10.02 11.36
N ASN A 125 7.51 -9.10 10.74
CA ASN A 125 7.95 -7.74 10.45
C ASN A 125 7.84 -6.85 11.70
N LYS A 126 8.68 -7.14 12.68
CA LYS A 126 8.66 -6.45 13.97
C LYS A 126 8.87 -4.94 13.86
N SER A 127 9.67 -4.50 12.89
CA SER A 127 9.90 -3.08 12.64
C SER A 127 8.61 -2.35 12.25
N ALA A 128 7.84 -2.91 11.32
CA ALA A 128 6.55 -2.33 10.93
C ALA A 128 5.52 -2.41 12.06
N ILE A 129 5.47 -3.54 12.77
CA ILE A 129 4.58 -3.71 13.94
C ILE A 129 4.84 -2.62 14.99
N GLU A 130 6.11 -2.40 15.37
CA GLU A 130 6.47 -1.35 16.34
C GLU A 130 6.18 0.06 15.80
N PHE A 131 6.39 0.28 14.51
CA PHE A 131 6.02 1.54 13.86
C PHE A 131 4.51 1.80 14.01
N TYR A 132 3.65 0.84 13.65
CA TYR A 132 2.20 1.00 13.74
C TYR A 132 1.70 1.15 15.18
N LYS A 133 2.24 0.38 16.14
CA LYS A 133 1.92 0.55 17.56
C LYS A 133 2.18 1.97 18.07
N LYS A 134 3.31 2.56 17.67
CA LYS A 134 3.66 3.94 18.04
C LYS A 134 2.70 4.98 17.49
N THR A 135 2.00 4.69 16.40
CA THR A 135 0.98 5.58 15.82
C THR A 135 -0.39 5.45 16.50
N GLY A 136 -0.55 4.50 17.41
CA GLY A 136 -1.83 4.20 18.08
C GLY A 136 -2.72 3.25 17.28
N ALA A 137 -2.21 2.65 16.18
CA ALA A 137 -2.95 1.62 15.45
C ALA A 137 -3.13 0.37 16.32
N ILE A 138 -4.32 -0.21 16.26
CA ILE A 138 -4.65 -1.46 16.95
C ILE A 138 -4.27 -2.62 16.04
N ILE A 139 -3.43 -3.50 16.52
CA ILE A 139 -3.08 -4.73 15.81
C ILE A 139 -3.90 -5.85 16.42
N ASP A 140 -5.03 -6.15 15.80
CA ASP A 140 -5.88 -7.27 16.20
C ASP A 140 -5.37 -8.55 15.54
N GLY A 141 -4.78 -9.41 16.36
CA GLY A 141 -4.57 -10.80 15.97
C GLY A 141 -5.90 -11.53 16.04
N LEU A 142 -6.77 -11.34 15.04
CA LEU A 142 -8.01 -12.11 14.94
C LEU A 142 -7.67 -13.55 14.58
N GLU A 143 -7.22 -14.32 15.56
CA GLU A 143 -6.91 -15.78 15.42
C GLU A 143 -8.07 -16.57 14.81
N GLN A 144 -9.30 -16.04 14.92
CA GLN A 144 -10.52 -16.65 14.41
C GLN A 144 -10.77 -16.39 12.91
N TRP A 145 -10.17 -15.36 12.32
CA TRP A 145 -10.38 -15.01 10.91
C TRP A 145 -9.26 -15.55 10.04
N LYS A 146 -9.63 -16.31 9.02
CA LYS A 146 -8.71 -16.83 8.02
C LYS A 146 -8.92 -16.12 6.71
N ILE A 147 -7.84 -15.75 6.03
CA ILE A 147 -7.91 -15.22 4.67
C ILE A 147 -8.22 -16.36 3.72
N VAL A 148 -9.29 -16.23 2.92
CA VAL A 148 -9.65 -17.18 1.89
C VAL A 148 -9.44 -16.54 0.53
N ARG A 149 -8.73 -17.22 -0.37
CA ARG A 149 -8.41 -16.73 -1.71
C ARG A 149 -8.65 -17.81 -2.75
N MET A 150 -9.17 -17.39 -3.91
CA MET A 150 -9.21 -18.19 -5.13
C MET A 150 -8.56 -17.37 -6.24
N ASN A 151 -7.56 -17.90 -6.89
CA ASN A 151 -7.00 -17.30 -8.08
C ASN A 151 -7.90 -17.58 -9.30
N LYS A 152 -7.61 -16.93 -10.43
CA LYS A 152 -8.41 -17.06 -11.67
C LYS A 152 -8.56 -18.51 -12.15
N GLU A 153 -7.51 -19.32 -12.02
CA GLU A 153 -7.53 -20.72 -12.43
C GLU A 153 -8.50 -21.55 -11.57
N ILE A 154 -8.44 -21.37 -10.25
CA ILE A 154 -9.33 -22.06 -9.30
C ILE A 154 -10.79 -21.64 -9.53
N ILE A 155 -11.03 -20.34 -9.76
CA ILE A 155 -12.38 -19.83 -10.09
C ILE A 155 -12.91 -20.51 -11.35
N ASN A 156 -12.13 -20.52 -12.43
CA ASN A 156 -12.54 -21.14 -13.70
C ASN A 156 -12.81 -22.64 -13.52
N LYS A 157 -11.94 -23.36 -12.80
CA LYS A 157 -12.14 -24.79 -12.51
C LYS A 157 -13.42 -25.05 -11.73
N PHE A 158 -13.73 -24.22 -10.73
CA PHE A 158 -14.96 -24.37 -9.95
C PHE A 158 -16.22 -24.16 -10.80
N LEU A 159 -16.21 -23.16 -11.69
CA LEU A 159 -17.35 -22.82 -12.54
C LEU A 159 -17.53 -23.75 -13.75
N SER A 160 -16.54 -24.59 -14.07
CA SER A 160 -16.59 -25.56 -15.17
C SER A 160 -17.15 -26.94 -14.77
N ASN A 161 -17.43 -27.14 -13.49
CA ASN A 161 -18.06 -28.32 -12.90
C ASN A 161 -19.54 -28.06 -12.70
#